data_118db481c331d74aa52d6c04207c1356
#
_entry.id   118db481c331d74aa52d6c04207c1356
#
_cell.length_a   1.000
_cell.length_b   1.000
_cell.length_c   1.000
_cell.angle_alpha   90.00
_cell.angle_beta   90.00
_cell.angle_gamma   90.00
#
_symmetry.space_group_name_H-M   'P 1'
#
loop_
_entity.id
_entity.type
_entity.pdbx_description
1 polymer ?
#
loop_
_entity_poly.entity_id
_entity_poly.type
_entity_poly.pdbx_seq_one_letter_code
_entity_poly.pdbx_strand_id
1 'polypeptide(L)'
;VVTFRIPAGVSEGMQLNVSGKGNAGPRGGEPGDLHIIIQEEEDPNLIRNGNDLIYNLLVSIPTAAQGGSVEVPTIGGKARVTIAAGTQPGKVLRLRSKGLPSVNGYGRGDLLINVNVFIPKLDEKTDASVLGEMSGSAFQPTEEARKEIDQHYRQMLR
;
A
#
# COMPACT_ATOMS: atom_id res chain seq x y z
N VAL A 1 4.58 -8.61 -35.10
CA VAL A 1 4.87 -7.90 -33.82
C VAL A 1 4.29 -6.51 -33.91
N VAL A 2 3.48 -6.16 -32.92
CA VAL A 2 2.83 -4.84 -32.82
C VAL A 2 3.44 -4.08 -31.64
N THR A 3 3.91 -2.87 -31.91
CA THR A 3 4.43 -1.98 -30.86
C THR A 3 3.39 -0.88 -30.58
N PHE A 4 3.07 -0.66 -29.34
CA PHE A 4 2.15 0.40 -28.92
C PHE A 4 2.59 0.95 -27.55
N ARG A 5 2.05 2.12 -27.20
CA ARG A 5 2.38 2.77 -25.95
C ARG A 5 1.27 2.55 -24.92
N ILE A 6 1.64 2.12 -23.73
CA ILE A 6 0.72 1.96 -22.62
C ILE A 6 0.72 3.26 -21.82
N PRO A 7 -0.44 3.95 -21.68
CA PRO A 7 -0.50 5.14 -20.87
C PRO A 7 -0.22 4.84 -19.38
N ALA A 8 0.45 5.74 -18.71
CA ALA A 8 0.65 5.62 -17.27
C ALA A 8 -0.69 5.69 -16.54
N GLY A 9 -0.85 4.88 -15.49
CA GLY A 9 -2.05 4.89 -14.67
C GLY A 9 -3.16 3.95 -15.13
N VAL A 10 -2.96 3.19 -16.23
CA VAL A 10 -3.98 2.21 -16.68
C VAL A 10 -4.27 1.19 -15.58
N SER A 11 -5.50 0.69 -15.55
CA SER A 11 -5.97 -0.24 -14.52
C SER A 11 -6.57 -1.51 -15.14
N GLU A 12 -6.81 -2.49 -14.29
CA GLU A 12 -7.41 -3.76 -14.66
C GLU A 12 -8.72 -3.55 -15.44
N GLY A 13 -8.82 -4.25 -16.56
CA GLY A 13 -10.00 -4.21 -17.40
C GLY A 13 -10.10 -3.04 -18.37
N MET A 14 -9.17 -2.09 -18.33
CA MET A 14 -9.13 -1.01 -19.31
C MET A 14 -8.81 -1.55 -20.70
N GLN A 15 -9.46 -0.99 -21.72
CA GLN A 15 -9.25 -1.37 -23.10
C GLN A 15 -8.48 -0.27 -23.83
N LEU A 16 -7.42 -0.68 -24.53
CA LEU A 16 -6.66 0.20 -25.40
C LEU A 16 -6.94 -0.20 -26.85
N ASN A 17 -7.14 0.79 -27.71
CA ASN A 17 -7.36 0.58 -29.13
C ASN A 17 -6.14 1.03 -29.91
N VAL A 18 -5.65 0.15 -30.77
CA VAL A 18 -4.55 0.45 -31.68
C VAL A 18 -5.09 0.39 -33.09
N SER A 19 -5.25 1.55 -33.72
CA SER A 19 -5.83 1.66 -35.05
C SER A 19 -4.96 1.03 -36.12
N GLY A 20 -5.59 0.30 -37.04
CA GLY A 20 -4.93 -0.26 -38.17
C GLY A 20 -4.01 -1.45 -37.90
N LYS A 21 -4.03 -2.00 -36.68
CA LYS A 21 -3.17 -3.10 -36.25
C LYS A 21 -3.91 -4.42 -35.99
N GLY A 22 -5.22 -4.44 -36.29
CA GLY A 22 -6.04 -5.65 -36.17
C GLY A 22 -5.92 -6.56 -37.38
N ASN A 23 -6.93 -7.41 -37.59
CA ASN A 23 -6.97 -8.32 -38.71
C ASN A 23 -7.00 -7.58 -40.03
N ALA A 24 -6.39 -8.17 -41.08
CA ALA A 24 -6.46 -7.63 -42.41
C ALA A 24 -7.91 -7.54 -42.90
N GLY A 25 -8.25 -6.45 -43.57
CA GLY A 25 -9.59 -6.28 -44.12
C GLY A 25 -9.82 -7.23 -45.32
N PRO A 26 -11.08 -7.50 -45.68
CA PRO A 26 -11.39 -8.34 -46.81
C PRO A 26 -10.95 -7.68 -48.11
N ARG A 27 -10.48 -8.48 -49.08
CA ARG A 27 -10.07 -8.06 -50.45
C ARG A 27 -9.05 -6.94 -50.44
N GLY A 28 -8.07 -6.96 -49.51
CA GLY A 28 -7.04 -5.95 -49.45
C GLY A 28 -7.49 -4.62 -48.86
N GLY A 29 -8.64 -4.56 -48.17
CA GLY A 29 -9.09 -3.39 -47.41
C GLY A 29 -8.20 -3.03 -46.23
N GLU A 30 -8.48 -1.90 -45.60
CA GLU A 30 -7.69 -1.47 -44.46
C GLU A 30 -7.84 -2.46 -43.28
N PRO A 31 -6.72 -2.72 -42.55
CA PRO A 31 -6.81 -3.54 -41.34
C PRO A 31 -7.75 -2.91 -40.30
N GLY A 32 -8.43 -3.75 -39.55
CA GLY A 32 -9.24 -3.28 -38.39
C GLY A 32 -8.35 -2.80 -37.25
N ASP A 33 -9.00 -2.40 -36.17
CA ASP A 33 -8.31 -1.97 -34.95
C ASP A 33 -7.93 -3.17 -34.08
N LEU A 34 -6.84 -3.03 -33.33
CA LEU A 34 -6.43 -4.01 -32.32
C LEU A 34 -6.94 -3.52 -30.97
N HIS A 35 -7.68 -4.38 -30.27
CA HIS A 35 -8.19 -4.10 -28.92
C HIS A 35 -7.33 -4.84 -27.91
N ILE A 36 -6.80 -4.09 -26.95
CA ILE A 36 -5.92 -4.60 -25.91
C ILE A 36 -6.60 -4.41 -24.57
N ILE A 37 -6.75 -5.50 -23.82
CA ILE A 37 -7.33 -5.48 -22.48
C ILE A 37 -6.19 -5.58 -21.47
N ILE A 38 -6.17 -4.64 -20.53
CA ILE A 38 -5.15 -4.57 -19.49
C ILE A 38 -5.47 -5.57 -18.38
N GLN A 39 -4.47 -6.36 -18.01
CA GLN A 39 -4.51 -7.22 -16.83
C GLN A 39 -3.37 -6.82 -15.90
N GLU A 40 -3.67 -6.65 -14.62
CA GLU A 40 -2.67 -6.32 -13.61
C GLU A 40 -2.07 -7.59 -13.02
N GLU A 41 -0.75 -7.58 -12.85
CA GLU A 41 -0.08 -8.57 -12.03
C GLU A 41 0.00 -8.06 -10.60
N GLU A 42 -0.22 -8.95 -9.64
CA GLU A 42 -0.11 -8.59 -8.23
C GLU A 42 1.34 -8.33 -7.86
N ASP A 43 1.58 -7.20 -7.20
CA ASP A 43 2.87 -6.90 -6.60
C ASP A 43 2.93 -7.52 -5.20
N PRO A 44 4.03 -8.18 -4.80
CA PRO A 44 4.12 -8.81 -3.49
C PRO A 44 4.10 -7.82 -2.32
N ASN A 45 4.40 -6.55 -2.55
CA ASN A 45 4.52 -5.54 -1.50
C ASN A 45 3.43 -4.48 -1.53
N LEU A 46 2.99 -4.07 -2.72
CA LEU A 46 2.08 -2.93 -2.88
C LEU A 46 0.73 -3.40 -3.39
N ILE A 47 -0.32 -2.94 -2.72
CA ILE A 47 -1.70 -3.25 -3.09
C ILE A 47 -2.29 -2.00 -3.73
N ARG A 48 -2.88 -2.15 -4.91
CA ARG A 48 -3.51 -1.05 -5.62
C ARG A 48 -4.95 -0.83 -5.15
N ASN A 49 -5.30 0.43 -4.89
CA ASN A 49 -6.66 0.86 -4.63
C ASN A 49 -6.93 2.15 -5.41
N GLY A 50 -7.50 2.01 -6.62
CA GLY A 50 -7.60 3.14 -7.54
C GLY A 50 -6.21 3.64 -7.97
N ASN A 51 -5.91 4.89 -7.71
CA ASN A 51 -4.58 5.46 -7.92
C ASN A 51 -3.73 5.47 -6.65
N ASP A 52 -4.30 5.06 -5.53
CA ASP A 52 -3.56 4.91 -4.28
C ASP A 52 -2.91 3.54 -4.20
N LEU A 53 -1.84 3.47 -3.45
CA LEU A 53 -1.17 2.22 -3.12
C LEU A 53 -1.22 2.01 -1.62
N ILE A 54 -1.32 0.75 -1.21
CA ILE A 54 -1.33 0.36 0.20
C ILE A 54 -0.13 -0.53 0.46
N TYR A 55 0.64 -0.19 1.48
CA TYR A 55 1.73 -1.01 1.98
C TYR A 55 1.45 -1.40 3.42
N ASN A 56 1.45 -2.70 3.70
CA ASN A 56 1.30 -3.20 5.06
C ASN A 56 2.68 -3.28 5.70
N LEU A 57 2.99 -2.29 6.53
CA LEU A 57 4.25 -2.22 7.26
C LEU A 57 4.13 -3.05 8.53
N LEU A 58 5.14 -3.86 8.79
CA LEU A 58 5.23 -4.64 10.02
C LEU A 58 6.46 -4.17 10.79
N VAL A 59 6.24 -3.63 11.98
CA VAL A 59 7.30 -3.14 12.85
C VAL A 59 7.37 -3.98 14.13
N SER A 60 8.51 -3.96 14.77
CA SER A 60 8.70 -4.64 16.06
C SER A 60 8.05 -3.84 17.20
N ILE A 61 7.79 -4.50 18.31
CA ILE A 61 7.28 -3.84 19.51
C ILE A 61 8.19 -2.69 19.96
N PRO A 62 9.52 -2.87 20.08
CA PRO A 62 10.40 -1.75 20.45
C PRO A 62 10.30 -0.56 19.49
N THR A 63 10.25 -0.79 18.19
CA THR A 63 10.14 0.29 17.21
C THR A 63 8.81 1.04 17.35
N ALA A 64 7.70 0.33 17.55
CA ALA A 64 6.40 0.97 17.75
C ALA A 64 6.35 1.76 19.05
N ALA A 65 6.96 1.25 20.11
CA ALA A 65 6.92 1.88 21.43
C ALA A 65 7.86 3.08 21.53
N GLN A 66 9.08 2.95 20.99
CA GLN A 66 10.13 3.98 21.12
C GLN A 66 10.17 4.94 19.93
N GLY A 67 9.57 4.54 18.82
CA GLY A 67 9.70 5.27 17.57
C GLY A 67 10.99 4.94 16.83
N GLY A 68 11.11 5.45 15.63
CA GLY A 68 12.29 5.25 14.79
C GLY A 68 11.98 5.55 13.34
N SER A 69 12.96 5.31 12.48
CA SER A 69 12.80 5.44 11.03
C SER A 69 12.78 4.07 10.38
N VAL A 70 11.88 3.88 9.42
CA VAL A 70 11.82 2.64 8.62
C VAL A 70 11.79 3.00 7.14
N GLU A 71 12.28 2.10 6.32
CA GLU A 71 12.18 2.24 4.88
C GLU A 71 10.97 1.48 4.37
N VAL A 72 10.24 2.09 3.44
CA VAL A 72 9.07 1.46 2.79
C VAL A 72 9.28 1.48 1.29
N PRO A 73 8.80 0.46 0.56
CA PRO A 73 8.91 0.45 -0.90
C PRO A 73 7.97 1.49 -1.50
N THR A 74 8.42 2.10 -2.59
CA THR A 74 7.62 2.97 -3.43
C THR A 74 7.79 2.54 -4.88
N ILE A 75 7.01 3.11 -5.80
CA ILE A 75 7.14 2.78 -7.22
C ILE A 75 8.53 3.08 -7.75
N GLY A 76 9.10 4.20 -7.38
CA GLY A 76 10.41 4.62 -7.88
C GLY A 76 11.60 4.20 -7.01
N GLY A 77 11.39 3.42 -5.96
CA GLY A 77 12.47 3.03 -5.06
C GLY A 77 11.99 2.83 -3.63
N LYS A 78 12.59 3.55 -2.70
CA LYS A 78 12.27 3.46 -1.27
C LYS A 78 12.09 4.85 -0.67
N ALA A 79 11.25 4.95 0.33
CA ALA A 79 11.08 6.17 1.11
C ALA A 79 11.33 5.86 2.58
N ARG A 80 11.91 6.82 3.30
CA ARG A 80 12.12 6.71 4.75
C ARG A 80 10.94 7.35 5.47
N VAL A 81 10.37 6.63 6.40
CA VAL A 81 9.20 7.08 7.16
C VAL A 81 9.54 7.08 8.65
N THR A 82 9.14 8.12 9.34
CA THR A 82 9.32 8.24 10.80
C THR A 82 8.11 7.63 11.50
N ILE A 83 8.38 6.68 12.38
CA ILE A 83 7.37 6.08 13.26
C ILE A 83 7.44 6.82 14.59
N ALA A 84 6.33 7.46 14.97
CA ALA A 84 6.26 8.15 16.25
C ALA A 84 6.25 7.15 17.41
N ALA A 85 6.84 7.54 18.55
CA ALA A 85 6.80 6.71 19.74
C ALA A 85 5.34 6.46 20.17
N GLY A 86 5.03 5.22 20.53
CA GLY A 86 3.68 4.84 20.94
C GLY A 86 2.70 4.62 19.78
N THR A 87 3.21 4.43 18.57
CA THR A 87 2.35 4.16 17.40
C THR A 87 1.56 2.86 17.61
N GLN A 88 0.26 2.94 17.45
CA GLN A 88 -0.64 1.80 17.62
C GLN A 88 -0.82 1.03 16.31
N PRO A 89 -1.09 -0.30 16.39
CA PRO A 89 -1.44 -1.08 15.20
C PRO A 89 -2.69 -0.52 14.53
N GLY A 90 -2.72 -0.56 13.21
CA GLY A 90 -3.85 -0.06 12.43
C GLY A 90 -3.77 1.43 12.09
N LYS A 91 -2.76 2.13 12.59
CA LYS A 91 -2.54 3.52 12.16
C LYS A 91 -2.13 3.55 10.70
N VAL A 92 -2.67 4.50 9.96
CA VAL A 92 -2.36 4.70 8.54
C VAL A 92 -1.57 5.98 8.38
N LEU A 93 -0.39 5.84 7.77
CA LEU A 93 0.46 6.97 7.41
C LEU A 93 0.31 7.22 5.90
N ARG A 94 0.16 8.47 5.52
CA ARG A 94 -0.05 8.84 4.11
C ARG A 94 1.18 9.56 3.58
N LEU A 95 1.76 9.01 2.51
CA LEU A 95 2.78 9.69 1.72
C LEU A 95 2.11 10.25 0.47
N ARG A 96 1.95 11.54 0.43
CA ARG A 96 1.26 12.23 -0.67
C ARG A 96 2.05 12.12 -1.98
N SER A 97 1.33 11.90 -3.07
CA SER A 97 1.89 11.83 -4.43
C SER A 97 2.89 10.69 -4.64
N LYS A 98 2.85 9.65 -3.81
CA LYS A 98 3.68 8.44 -3.94
C LYS A 98 2.90 7.24 -4.45
N GLY A 99 1.65 7.44 -4.87
CA GLY A 99 0.84 6.42 -5.52
C GLY A 99 1.04 6.41 -7.03
N LEU A 100 0.02 5.93 -7.73
CA LEU A 100 0.04 5.79 -9.19
C LEU A 100 -0.36 7.11 -9.87
N PRO A 101 0.19 7.39 -11.05
CA PRO A 101 -0.28 8.51 -11.83
C PRO A 101 -1.71 8.25 -12.32
N SER A 102 -2.47 9.33 -12.53
CA SER A 102 -3.79 9.24 -13.12
C SER A 102 -3.67 8.99 -14.63
N VAL A 103 -4.53 8.13 -15.16
CA VAL A 103 -4.53 7.81 -16.60
C VAL A 103 -4.86 9.03 -17.46
N ASN A 104 -5.60 9.98 -16.92
CA ASN A 104 -5.93 11.23 -17.63
C ASN A 104 -4.83 12.30 -17.55
N GLY A 105 -3.68 11.98 -16.96
CA GLY A 105 -2.54 12.87 -16.88
C GLY A 105 -2.57 13.89 -15.74
N TYR A 106 -3.59 13.90 -14.91
CA TYR A 106 -3.74 14.85 -13.81
C TYR A 106 -3.46 14.19 -12.46
N GLY A 107 -2.35 14.59 -11.83
CA GLY A 107 -2.01 14.21 -10.46
C GLY A 107 -1.58 12.77 -10.29
N ARG A 108 -1.30 12.46 -9.05
CA ARG A 108 -0.95 11.12 -8.58
C ARG A 108 -1.77 10.79 -7.35
N GLY A 109 -2.00 9.49 -7.13
CA GLY A 109 -2.52 9.00 -5.87
C GLY A 109 -1.45 9.03 -4.78
N ASP A 110 -1.80 8.51 -3.63
CA ASP A 110 -0.95 8.50 -2.44
C ASP A 110 -0.52 7.08 -2.10
N LEU A 111 0.55 6.96 -1.32
CA LEU A 111 0.93 5.71 -0.69
C LEU A 111 0.41 5.71 0.74
N LEU A 112 -0.46 4.76 1.06
CA LEU A 112 -1.02 4.58 2.39
C LEU A 112 -0.25 3.45 3.08
N ILE A 113 0.36 3.76 4.20
CA ILE A 113 1.14 2.80 4.98
C ILE A 113 0.30 2.38 6.17
N ASN A 114 -0.16 1.13 6.16
CA ASN A 114 -0.90 0.56 7.27
C ASN A 114 0.11 -0.05 8.25
N VAL A 115 0.21 0.52 9.43
CA VAL A 115 1.18 0.09 10.43
C VAL A 115 0.65 -1.10 11.20
N ASN A 116 1.39 -2.19 11.19
CA ASN A 116 1.12 -3.38 11.97
C ASN A 116 2.30 -3.63 12.91
N VAL A 117 2.02 -4.23 14.05
CA VAL A 117 3.04 -4.55 15.04
C VAL A 117 3.18 -6.07 15.11
N PHE A 118 4.41 -6.55 14.96
CA PHE A 118 4.71 -7.97 15.08
C PHE A 118 4.76 -8.36 16.55
N ILE A 119 3.91 -9.30 16.93
CA ILE A 119 3.90 -9.88 18.27
C ILE A 119 4.53 -11.27 18.18
N PRO A 120 5.72 -11.48 18.76
CA PRO A 120 6.35 -12.79 18.71
C PRO A 120 5.62 -13.78 19.61
N LYS A 121 5.57 -15.04 19.17
CA LYS A 121 5.17 -16.13 20.04
C LYS A 121 6.41 -16.62 20.74
N LEU A 122 6.47 -16.44 22.06
CA LEU A 122 7.62 -16.86 22.85
C LEU A 122 7.48 -18.34 23.21
N ASP A 123 8.59 -19.08 23.13
CA ASP A 123 8.67 -20.46 23.55
C ASP A 123 9.27 -20.56 24.98
N GLU A 124 9.35 -21.78 25.50
CA GLU A 124 9.88 -22.02 26.85
C GLU A 124 11.36 -21.62 27.02
N LYS A 125 12.09 -21.51 25.90
CA LYS A 125 13.51 -21.15 25.89
C LYS A 125 13.75 -19.66 25.91
N THR A 126 12.71 -18.86 25.62
CA THR A 126 12.82 -17.41 25.58
C THR A 126 12.75 -16.86 27.00
N ASP A 127 13.64 -15.92 27.32
CA ASP A 127 13.63 -15.26 28.62
C ASP A 127 12.39 -14.39 28.77
N ALA A 128 11.49 -14.77 29.67
CA ALA A 128 10.25 -14.08 29.93
C ALA A 128 10.41 -12.86 30.88
N SER A 129 11.63 -12.56 31.35
CA SER A 129 11.86 -11.47 32.29
C SER A 129 11.48 -10.12 31.69
N VAL A 130 11.73 -9.93 30.41
CA VAL A 130 11.34 -8.69 29.68
C VAL A 130 9.83 -8.50 29.70
N LEU A 131 9.06 -9.58 29.52
CA LEU A 131 7.60 -9.51 29.58
C LEU A 131 7.09 -9.16 30.98
N GLY A 132 7.77 -9.68 32.01
CA GLY A 132 7.47 -9.31 33.40
C GLY A 132 7.64 -7.82 33.65
N GLU A 133 8.70 -7.22 33.12
CA GLU A 133 8.91 -5.78 33.20
C GLU A 133 7.81 -5.00 32.46
N MET A 134 7.28 -5.53 31.38
CA MET A 134 6.19 -4.93 30.62
C MET A 134 4.81 -5.09 31.27
N SER A 135 4.71 -5.76 32.41
CA SER A 135 3.45 -5.90 33.14
C SER A 135 3.10 -4.66 33.96
N GLY A 136 4.04 -3.70 34.08
CA GLY A 136 3.82 -2.48 34.84
C GLY A 136 2.74 -1.58 34.24
N SER A 137 2.26 -0.62 35.02
CA SER A 137 1.15 0.26 34.65
C SER A 137 1.43 1.08 33.38
N ALA A 138 2.71 1.41 33.13
CA ALA A 138 3.09 2.17 31.93
C ALA A 138 2.80 1.41 30.61
N PHE A 139 2.69 0.07 30.69
CA PHE A 139 2.46 -0.77 29.52
C PHE A 139 1.04 -1.29 29.41
N GLN A 140 0.16 -0.86 30.31
CA GLN A 140 -1.24 -1.29 30.28
C GLN A 140 -2.07 -0.36 29.39
N PRO A 141 -3.14 -0.86 28.78
CA PRO A 141 -4.03 -0.05 27.95
C PRO A 141 -4.65 1.11 28.77
N THR A 142 -4.76 2.26 28.11
CA THR A 142 -5.41 3.44 28.71
C THR A 142 -6.76 3.68 28.06
N GLU A 143 -7.64 4.42 28.75
CA GLU A 143 -8.92 4.84 28.18
C GLU A 143 -8.73 5.78 27.00
N GLU A 144 -7.70 6.62 27.02
CA GLU A 144 -7.39 7.50 25.90
C GLU A 144 -7.05 6.71 24.66
N ALA A 145 -6.19 5.67 24.79
CA ALA A 145 -5.84 4.81 23.67
C ALA A 145 -7.07 4.11 23.10
N ARG A 146 -7.97 3.62 23.96
CA ARG A 146 -9.21 2.99 23.52
C ARG A 146 -10.10 3.96 22.76
N LYS A 147 -10.23 5.19 23.24
CA LYS A 147 -11.03 6.22 22.57
C LYS A 147 -10.46 6.60 21.22
N GLU A 148 -9.13 6.65 21.08
CA GLU A 148 -8.50 6.91 19.79
C GLU A 148 -8.83 5.82 18.77
N ILE A 149 -8.80 4.55 19.19
CA ILE A 149 -9.16 3.43 18.33
C ILE A 149 -10.62 3.53 17.89
N ASP A 150 -11.54 3.79 18.83
CA ASP A 150 -12.96 3.94 18.53
C ASP A 150 -13.18 5.10 17.55
N GLN A 151 -12.52 6.23 17.76
CA GLN A 151 -12.64 7.40 16.89
C GLN A 151 -12.14 7.10 15.49
N HIS A 152 -11.00 6.44 15.37
CA HIS A 152 -10.43 6.05 14.09
C HIS A 152 -11.39 5.13 13.33
N TYR A 153 -11.96 4.14 14.00
CA TYR A 153 -12.92 3.22 13.41
C TYR A 153 -14.18 3.93 12.92
N ARG A 154 -14.70 4.85 13.73
CA ARG A 154 -15.88 5.65 13.35
C ARG A 154 -15.62 6.53 12.13
N GLN A 155 -14.42 7.07 12.01
CA GLN A 155 -14.02 7.84 10.82
C GLN A 155 -13.95 6.97 9.56
N MET A 156 -13.52 5.73 9.69
CA MET A 156 -13.47 4.79 8.57
C MET A 156 -14.84 4.42 8.04
N LEU A 157 -15.88 4.48 8.87
CA LEU A 157 -17.25 4.12 8.49
C LEU A 157 -18.04 5.26 7.84
N ARG A 158 -17.47 6.45 7.78
CA ARG A 158 -18.16 7.63 7.22
C ARG A 158 -17.98 7.77 5.70
#